data_b31b5f615aded64c3d5f1cda0f52ef44
#
_entry.id   b31b5f615aded64c3d5f1cda0f52ef44
#
_cell.length_a   1.000
_cell.length_b   1.000
_cell.length_c   1.000
_cell.angle_alpha   90.00
_cell.angle_beta   90.00
_cell.angle_gamma   90.00
#
_symmetry.space_group_name_H-M   'P 1'
#
loop_
_entity.id
_entity.type
_entity.pdbx_description
1 polymer ?
#
loop_
_entity_poly.entity_id
_entity_poly.type
_entity_poly.pdbx_seq_one_letter_code
_entity_poly.pdbx_strand_id
1 'polypeptide(L)'
;MNTDYEFPLWETTGMICGIDEVGRGPLAGPVVAGAVVFPRWFRPDGSVLEQLNDSKKLSPRLREELTLEIKEHALGWAVAAVEPETIDLINILQATMLAMNSAVESLPVTPDLLLVDGNRFKTSLGIPYTTIVKGDALVFSIAAASVLAKTHRDAIMAAYGAKWPEYGFERHVGYGTGEHVRAIMQYGRCPIHRKSFKLRQLGEK
;
A
#
# COMPACT_ATOMS: atom_id res chain seq x y z
N MET A 1 17.52 -2.89 5.31
CA MET A 1 17.57 -1.72 4.40
C MET A 1 18.06 -0.53 5.20
N ASN A 2 18.75 0.42 4.57
CA ASN A 2 19.21 1.65 5.19
C ASN A 2 18.62 2.88 4.49
N THR A 3 18.99 4.08 4.92
CA THR A 3 18.50 5.36 4.40
C THR A 3 19.47 6.02 3.40
N ASP A 4 20.35 5.26 2.75
CA ASP A 4 21.36 5.79 1.83
C ASP A 4 20.78 6.56 0.64
N TYR A 5 19.55 6.22 0.23
CA TYR A 5 18.86 6.92 -0.85
C TYR A 5 18.39 8.32 -0.41
N GLU A 6 17.84 8.43 0.79
CA GLU A 6 17.33 9.69 1.34
C GLU A 6 18.44 10.61 1.84
N PHE A 7 19.59 10.07 2.24
CA PHE A 7 20.67 10.81 2.88
C PHE A 7 21.13 12.03 2.07
N PRO A 8 21.51 11.92 0.78
CA PRO A 8 21.90 13.08 -0.01
C PRO A 8 20.74 14.07 -0.26
N LEU A 9 19.50 13.59 -0.27
CA LEU A 9 18.34 14.44 -0.46
C LEU A 9 18.09 15.32 0.77
N TRP A 10 18.38 14.83 1.96
CA TRP A 10 18.24 15.59 3.19
C TRP A 10 19.21 16.77 3.32
N GLU A 11 20.23 16.87 2.48
CA GLU A 11 21.09 18.06 2.44
C GLU A 11 20.32 19.32 2.00
N THR A 12 19.36 19.15 1.09
CA THR A 12 18.58 20.25 0.50
C THR A 12 17.10 20.22 0.82
N THR A 13 16.59 19.09 1.35
CA THR A 13 15.17 18.85 1.60
C THR A 13 14.96 18.50 3.08
N GLY A 14 13.93 19.05 3.70
CA GLY A 14 13.63 18.78 5.11
C GLY A 14 12.92 17.46 5.32
N MET A 15 11.62 17.41 5.02
CA MET A 15 10.75 16.26 5.23
C MET A 15 10.51 15.51 3.93
N ILE A 16 10.98 14.27 3.88
CA ILE A 16 10.80 13.37 2.72
C ILE A 16 9.75 12.33 3.08
N CYS A 17 8.74 12.19 2.25
CA CYS A 17 7.68 11.19 2.39
C CYS A 17 7.86 10.07 1.38
N GLY A 18 7.96 8.83 1.84
CA GLY A 18 7.83 7.64 1.01
C GLY A 18 6.38 7.20 0.86
N ILE A 19 5.99 6.79 -0.34
CA ILE A 19 4.62 6.38 -0.68
C ILE A 19 4.65 5.09 -1.48
N ASP A 20 3.81 4.13 -1.09
CA ASP A 20 3.58 2.88 -1.84
C ASP A 20 2.11 2.46 -1.73
N GLU A 21 1.67 1.58 -2.67
CA GLU A 21 0.34 1.02 -2.67
C GLU A 21 0.33 -0.51 -2.69
N VAL A 22 -0.79 -1.07 -2.23
CA VAL A 22 -1.09 -2.49 -2.30
C VAL A 22 -2.53 -2.72 -2.75
N GLY A 23 -2.77 -3.85 -3.41
CA GLY A 23 -4.13 -4.25 -3.75
C GLY A 23 -4.62 -3.77 -5.12
N ARG A 24 -3.75 -3.47 -6.08
CA ARG A 24 -4.16 -3.12 -7.46
C ARG A 24 -4.71 -4.30 -8.25
N GLY A 25 -4.08 -5.47 -8.14
CA GLY A 25 -4.43 -6.67 -8.93
C GLY A 25 -5.57 -7.56 -8.43
N PRO A 26 -5.97 -7.57 -7.15
CA PRO A 26 -7.04 -8.42 -6.64
C PRO A 26 -8.40 -8.15 -7.29
N LEU A 27 -9.23 -9.21 -7.35
CA LEU A 27 -10.64 -9.16 -7.83
C LEU A 27 -11.59 -8.58 -6.77
N ALA A 28 -11.14 -8.49 -5.51
CA ALA A 28 -11.96 -8.04 -4.39
C ALA A 28 -11.15 -7.20 -3.39
N GLY A 29 -11.84 -6.35 -2.67
CA GLY A 29 -11.29 -5.48 -1.63
C GLY A 29 -10.69 -4.18 -2.15
N PRO A 30 -10.29 -3.29 -1.23
CA PRO A 30 -9.79 -1.95 -1.55
C PRO A 30 -8.39 -1.97 -2.17
N VAL A 31 -8.02 -0.88 -2.84
CA VAL A 31 -6.63 -0.46 -3.00
C VAL A 31 -6.26 0.41 -1.81
N VAL A 32 -5.07 0.18 -1.25
CA VAL A 32 -4.61 0.86 -0.03
C VAL A 32 -3.24 1.46 -0.30
N ALA A 33 -3.02 2.70 0.09
CA ALA A 33 -1.73 3.37 0.05
C ALA A 33 -1.26 3.74 1.45
N GLY A 34 0.06 3.68 1.66
CA GLY A 34 0.74 4.18 2.83
C GLY A 34 1.60 5.40 2.49
N ALA A 35 1.79 6.28 3.46
CA ALA A 35 2.69 7.41 3.41
C ALA A 35 3.47 7.49 4.73
N VAL A 36 4.79 7.65 4.67
CA VAL A 36 5.67 7.66 5.85
C VAL A 36 6.73 8.73 5.72
N VAL A 37 6.92 9.51 6.79
CA VAL A 37 7.97 10.52 6.93
C VAL A 37 8.82 10.19 8.14
N PHE A 38 10.12 9.94 7.94
CA PHE A 38 11.08 9.78 9.03
C PHE A 38 11.78 11.09 9.38
N PRO A 39 12.36 11.19 10.59
CA PRO A 39 13.22 12.33 10.93
C PRO A 39 14.39 12.49 9.95
N ARG A 40 14.77 13.73 9.67
CA ARG A 40 15.97 14.02 8.87
C ARG A 40 17.20 13.34 9.50
N TRP A 41 18.02 12.70 8.67
CA TRP A 41 19.21 11.94 9.09
C TRP A 41 18.89 10.69 9.92
N PHE A 42 17.65 10.18 9.85
CA PHE A 42 17.26 8.95 10.51
C PHE A 42 18.13 7.77 10.07
N ARG A 43 18.56 6.96 11.04
CA ARG A 43 19.29 5.70 10.81
C ARG A 43 18.59 4.58 11.56
N PRO A 44 18.29 3.48 10.90
CA PRO A 44 17.63 2.31 11.51
C PRO A 44 18.60 1.44 12.32
N ASP A 45 19.84 1.88 12.53
CA ASP A 45 20.97 1.10 13.04
C ASP A 45 20.61 0.36 14.35
N GLY A 46 20.80 -0.97 14.35
CA GLY A 46 20.53 -1.84 15.49
C GLY A 46 19.05 -2.12 15.76
N SER A 47 18.12 -1.61 14.95
CA SER A 47 16.70 -1.86 15.10
C SER A 47 16.19 -2.91 14.11
N VAL A 48 14.97 -3.44 14.34
CA VAL A 48 14.31 -4.35 13.40
C VAL A 48 14.04 -3.67 12.05
N LEU A 49 14.01 -2.35 11.99
CA LEU A 49 13.82 -1.57 10.75
C LEU A 49 14.91 -1.83 9.69
N GLU A 50 16.10 -2.30 10.07
CA GLU A 50 17.12 -2.75 9.10
C GLU A 50 16.62 -3.89 8.20
N GLN A 51 15.64 -4.67 8.68
CA GLN A 51 15.04 -5.77 7.94
C GLN A 51 13.95 -5.34 6.95
N LEU A 52 13.64 -4.03 6.86
CA LEU A 52 12.73 -3.51 5.83
C LEU A 52 13.17 -3.97 4.44
N ASN A 53 12.19 -4.41 3.66
CA ASN A 53 12.32 -4.90 2.29
C ASN A 53 10.93 -4.85 1.62
N ASP A 54 10.84 -5.21 0.35
CA ASP A 54 9.57 -5.51 -0.33
C ASP A 54 8.64 -6.31 0.61
N SER A 55 7.52 -5.72 0.97
CA SER A 55 6.58 -6.24 1.99
C SER A 55 6.07 -7.65 1.70
N LYS A 56 6.10 -8.09 0.42
CA LYS A 56 5.69 -9.43 -0.02
C LYS A 56 6.71 -10.51 0.33
N LYS A 57 7.97 -10.13 0.58
CA LYS A 57 9.06 -11.03 1.00
C LYS A 57 9.13 -11.22 2.51
N LEU A 58 8.46 -10.36 3.27
CA LEU A 58 8.47 -10.40 4.73
C LEU A 58 7.39 -11.36 5.26
N SER A 59 7.71 -12.07 6.34
CA SER A 59 6.70 -12.88 7.04
C SER A 59 5.62 -11.99 7.68
N PRO A 60 4.39 -12.50 7.90
CA PRO A 60 3.34 -11.73 8.58
C PRO A 60 3.80 -11.19 9.95
N ARG A 61 4.45 -12.03 10.77
CA ARG A 61 4.97 -11.63 12.09
C ARG A 61 5.97 -10.47 11.99
N LEU A 62 6.92 -10.54 11.05
CA LEU A 62 7.90 -9.48 10.87
C LEU A 62 7.26 -8.18 10.38
N ARG A 63 6.23 -8.26 9.51
CA ARG A 63 5.47 -7.07 9.09
C ARG A 63 4.74 -6.40 10.24
N GLU A 64 4.16 -7.16 11.17
CA GLU A 64 3.52 -6.63 12.37
C GLU A 64 4.52 -5.91 13.27
N GLU A 65 5.68 -6.54 13.53
CA GLU A 65 6.77 -5.97 14.30
C GLU A 65 7.30 -4.68 13.66
N LEU A 66 7.60 -4.71 12.36
CA LEU A 66 8.01 -3.52 11.59
C LEU A 66 6.94 -2.42 11.60
N THR A 67 5.66 -2.79 11.57
CA THR A 67 4.56 -1.80 11.63
C THR A 67 4.58 -1.00 12.93
N LEU A 68 4.87 -1.64 14.06
CA LEU A 68 4.99 -0.97 15.36
C LEU A 68 6.20 -0.02 15.38
N GLU A 69 7.34 -0.51 14.96
CA GLU A 69 8.58 0.27 14.92
C GLU A 69 8.51 1.47 13.94
N ILE A 70 7.88 1.28 12.76
CA ILE A 70 7.64 2.40 11.83
C ILE A 70 6.81 3.48 12.50
N LYS A 71 5.72 3.10 13.17
CA LYS A 71 4.81 4.05 13.84
C LYS A 71 5.46 4.77 15.01
N GLU A 72 6.39 4.13 15.69
CA GLU A 72 7.12 4.71 16.83
C GLU A 72 8.18 5.72 16.36
N HIS A 73 8.89 5.42 15.27
CA HIS A 73 10.03 6.22 14.83
C HIS A 73 9.71 7.26 13.75
N ALA A 74 8.57 7.14 13.05
CA ALA A 74 8.18 8.12 12.04
C ALA A 74 7.71 9.44 12.68
N LEU A 75 8.07 10.57 12.05
CA LEU A 75 7.47 11.89 12.35
C LEU A 75 5.99 11.94 11.98
N GLY A 76 5.62 11.20 10.96
CA GLY A 76 4.25 11.06 10.51
C GLY A 76 4.09 9.85 9.62
N TRP A 77 2.95 9.22 9.75
CA TRP A 77 2.51 8.13 8.87
C TRP A 77 1.00 8.20 8.68
N ALA A 78 0.55 7.75 7.53
CA ALA A 78 -0.87 7.62 7.23
C ALA A 78 -1.12 6.45 6.28
N VAL A 79 -2.33 5.93 6.31
CA VAL A 79 -2.81 4.90 5.39
C VAL A 79 -4.20 5.30 4.91
N ALA A 80 -4.43 5.22 3.60
CA ALA A 80 -5.72 5.49 3.00
C ALA A 80 -6.17 4.33 2.11
N ALA A 81 -7.46 4.02 2.16
CA ALA A 81 -8.08 2.98 1.36
C ALA A 81 -9.12 3.57 0.40
N VAL A 82 -9.19 3.03 -0.80
CA VAL A 82 -10.24 3.34 -1.78
C VAL A 82 -11.01 2.06 -2.08
N GLU A 83 -12.30 2.09 -1.81
CA GLU A 83 -13.19 0.93 -1.85
C GLU A 83 -13.52 0.47 -3.29
N PRO A 84 -13.98 -0.78 -3.46
CA PRO A 84 -14.30 -1.37 -4.77
C PRO A 84 -15.27 -0.56 -5.61
N GLU A 85 -16.27 0.06 -5.00
CA GLU A 85 -17.27 0.88 -5.70
C GLU A 85 -16.61 2.08 -6.40
N THR A 86 -15.67 2.74 -5.73
CA THR A 86 -14.91 3.84 -6.31
C THR A 86 -13.93 3.35 -7.37
N ILE A 87 -13.28 2.19 -7.16
CA ILE A 87 -12.40 1.57 -8.17
C ILE A 87 -13.18 1.30 -9.46
N ASP A 88 -14.40 0.78 -9.36
CA ASP A 88 -15.26 0.50 -10.50
C ASP A 88 -15.69 1.78 -11.24
N LEU A 89 -15.86 2.88 -10.51
CA LEU A 89 -16.27 4.17 -11.07
C LEU A 89 -15.13 4.88 -11.82
N ILE A 90 -13.94 4.95 -11.23
CA ILE A 90 -12.83 5.79 -11.74
C ILE A 90 -11.65 4.99 -12.31
N ASN A 91 -11.71 3.68 -12.35
CA ASN A 91 -10.69 2.69 -12.64
C ASN A 91 -9.55 2.59 -11.59
N ILE A 92 -8.80 1.47 -11.65
CA ILE A 92 -7.77 1.15 -10.64
C ILE A 92 -6.60 2.15 -10.64
N LEU A 93 -6.23 2.73 -11.79
CA LEU A 93 -5.13 3.69 -11.84
C LEU A 93 -5.50 4.98 -11.10
N GLN A 94 -6.68 5.53 -11.36
CA GLN A 94 -7.16 6.74 -10.69
C GLN A 94 -7.42 6.48 -9.21
N ALA A 95 -7.98 5.31 -8.85
CA ALA A 95 -8.20 4.92 -7.47
C ALA A 95 -6.88 4.76 -6.69
N THR A 96 -5.81 4.25 -7.32
CA THR A 96 -4.48 4.20 -6.73
C THR A 96 -3.94 5.61 -6.45
N MET A 97 -4.04 6.52 -7.42
CA MET A 97 -3.60 7.91 -7.23
C MET A 97 -4.42 8.62 -6.15
N LEU A 98 -5.72 8.36 -6.09
CA LEU A 98 -6.60 8.88 -5.03
C LEU A 98 -6.15 8.38 -3.65
N ALA A 99 -5.91 7.07 -3.49
CA ALA A 99 -5.42 6.51 -2.24
C ALA A 99 -4.08 7.12 -1.80
N MET A 100 -3.12 7.26 -2.74
CA MET A 100 -1.82 7.86 -2.47
C MET A 100 -1.94 9.33 -2.03
N ASN A 101 -2.72 10.14 -2.75
CA ASN A 101 -2.95 11.55 -2.37
C ASN A 101 -3.65 11.66 -1.01
N SER A 102 -4.69 10.85 -0.76
CA SER A 102 -5.39 10.85 0.53
C SER A 102 -4.50 10.41 1.69
N ALA A 103 -3.55 9.48 1.46
CA ALA A 103 -2.57 9.13 2.49
C ALA A 103 -1.64 10.32 2.81
N VAL A 104 -1.17 11.06 1.79
CA VAL A 104 -0.35 12.26 2.01
C VAL A 104 -1.14 13.36 2.72
N GLU A 105 -2.38 13.63 2.31
CA GLU A 105 -3.27 14.62 2.94
C GLU A 105 -3.57 14.31 4.41
N SER A 106 -3.54 13.03 4.78
CA SER A 106 -3.81 12.56 6.14
C SER A 106 -2.57 12.56 7.06
N LEU A 107 -1.40 12.93 6.54
CA LEU A 107 -0.19 13.03 7.36
C LEU A 107 -0.31 14.16 8.39
N PRO A 108 0.18 13.97 9.63
CA PRO A 108 0.23 15.01 10.65
C PRO A 108 1.29 16.09 10.39
N VAL A 109 2.13 15.89 9.37
CA VAL A 109 3.20 16.80 8.95
C VAL A 109 3.11 17.03 7.43
N THR A 110 3.58 18.18 6.96
CA THR A 110 3.61 18.50 5.52
C THR A 110 4.98 18.14 4.95
N PRO A 111 5.07 17.19 4.01
CA PRO A 111 6.34 16.85 3.36
C PRO A 111 6.80 17.94 2.40
N ASP A 112 8.13 18.06 2.22
CA ASP A 112 8.75 18.92 1.22
C ASP A 112 8.99 18.21 -0.11
N LEU A 113 9.07 16.86 -0.06
CA LEU A 113 9.30 15.99 -1.23
C LEU A 113 8.58 14.65 -1.05
N LEU A 114 7.94 14.17 -2.12
CA LEU A 114 7.35 12.84 -2.18
C LEU A 114 8.23 11.89 -3.01
N LEU A 115 8.58 10.74 -2.45
CA LEU A 115 9.19 9.61 -3.16
C LEU A 115 8.11 8.54 -3.33
N VAL A 116 7.75 8.24 -4.57
CA VAL A 116 6.58 7.40 -4.88
C VAL A 116 7.03 6.13 -5.59
N ASP A 117 6.60 4.96 -5.11
CA ASP A 117 6.85 3.71 -5.84
C ASP A 117 6.15 3.72 -7.21
N GLY A 118 6.85 3.13 -8.21
CA GLY A 118 6.33 2.97 -9.56
C GLY A 118 6.78 4.04 -10.54
N ASN A 119 6.02 4.21 -11.62
CA ASN A 119 6.35 5.10 -12.74
C ASN A 119 5.22 6.08 -13.11
N ARG A 120 4.14 6.12 -12.35
CA ARG A 120 2.96 6.96 -12.61
C ARG A 120 2.40 7.52 -11.32
N PHE A 121 2.45 8.81 -11.19
CA PHE A 121 1.81 9.55 -10.11
C PHE A 121 1.33 10.90 -10.61
N LYS A 122 0.25 11.40 -10.04
CA LYS A 122 -0.24 12.77 -10.22
C LYS A 122 -0.80 13.27 -8.91
N THR A 123 -0.49 14.51 -8.59
CA THR A 123 -0.99 15.19 -7.40
C THR A 123 -1.36 16.63 -7.71
N SER A 124 -2.34 17.17 -6.98
CA SER A 124 -2.68 18.60 -6.93
C SER A 124 -2.20 19.27 -5.63
N LEU A 125 -1.45 18.57 -4.79
CA LEU A 125 -1.01 19.05 -3.47
C LEU A 125 0.08 20.13 -3.53
N GLY A 126 0.65 20.38 -4.72
CA GLY A 126 1.71 21.38 -4.88
C GLY A 126 3.07 20.94 -4.33
N ILE A 127 3.19 19.70 -3.89
CA ILE A 127 4.43 19.13 -3.33
C ILE A 127 5.23 18.49 -4.47
N PRO A 128 6.54 18.81 -4.62
CA PRO A 128 7.42 18.14 -5.57
C PRO A 128 7.45 16.62 -5.34
N TYR A 129 7.55 15.85 -6.42
CA TYR A 129 7.63 14.38 -6.30
C TYR A 129 8.59 13.76 -7.30
N THR A 130 9.10 12.58 -6.95
CA THR A 130 9.90 11.70 -7.82
C THR A 130 9.30 10.30 -7.79
N THR A 131 9.03 9.73 -8.96
CA THR A 131 8.60 8.32 -9.07
C THR A 131 9.83 7.42 -9.21
N ILE A 132 9.85 6.29 -8.47
CA ILE A 132 10.99 5.38 -8.40
C ILE A 132 10.50 3.96 -8.65
N VAL A 133 10.90 3.38 -9.79
CA VAL A 133 10.53 2.00 -10.14
C VAL A 133 11.21 1.04 -9.18
N LYS A 134 10.43 0.16 -8.54
CA LYS A 134 10.86 -0.73 -7.44
C LYS A 134 11.38 0.04 -6.23
N GLY A 135 10.77 1.17 -5.93
CA GLY A 135 11.13 2.02 -4.82
C GLY A 135 11.06 1.30 -3.47
N ASP A 136 10.11 0.38 -3.31
CA ASP A 136 9.96 -0.50 -2.14
C ASP A 136 11.19 -1.37 -1.82
N ALA A 137 12.05 -1.61 -2.82
CA ALA A 137 13.32 -2.32 -2.68
C ALA A 137 14.54 -1.40 -2.58
N LEU A 138 14.41 -0.10 -2.83
CA LEU A 138 15.52 0.85 -2.96
C LEU A 138 15.49 1.98 -1.93
N VAL A 139 14.30 2.38 -1.49
CA VAL A 139 14.07 3.58 -0.68
C VAL A 139 13.42 3.19 0.63
N PHE A 140 14.05 3.55 1.73
CA PHE A 140 13.65 3.14 3.08
C PHE A 140 12.23 3.60 3.45
N SER A 141 11.90 4.86 3.19
CA SER A 141 10.58 5.42 3.48
C SER A 141 9.47 4.80 2.61
N ILE A 142 9.76 4.44 1.35
CA ILE A 142 8.82 3.71 0.48
C ILE A 142 8.59 2.29 1.00
N ALA A 143 9.66 1.58 1.39
CA ALA A 143 9.55 0.24 1.98
C ALA A 143 8.69 0.25 3.26
N ALA A 144 8.87 1.27 4.11
CA ALA A 144 8.05 1.46 5.30
C ALA A 144 6.57 1.69 4.94
N ALA A 145 6.29 2.54 3.95
CA ALA A 145 4.94 2.78 3.44
C ALA A 145 4.28 1.50 2.90
N SER A 146 5.06 0.68 2.16
CA SER A 146 4.65 -0.63 1.66
C SER A 146 4.21 -1.57 2.79
N VAL A 147 5.00 -1.66 3.87
CA VAL A 147 4.67 -2.48 5.04
C VAL A 147 3.37 -2.01 5.70
N LEU A 148 3.20 -0.70 5.93
CA LEU A 148 1.96 -0.16 6.53
C LEU A 148 0.74 -0.42 5.65
N ALA A 149 0.82 -0.15 4.35
CA ALA A 149 -0.27 -0.41 3.41
C ALA A 149 -0.65 -1.89 3.36
N LYS A 150 0.37 -2.79 3.32
CA LYS A 150 0.17 -4.24 3.27
C LYS A 150 -0.47 -4.78 4.54
N THR A 151 0.04 -4.40 5.70
CA THR A 151 -0.51 -4.85 7.00
C THR A 151 -1.95 -4.38 7.18
N HIS A 152 -2.23 -3.13 6.84
CA HIS A 152 -3.59 -2.57 6.92
C HIS A 152 -4.56 -3.28 5.98
N ARG A 153 -4.17 -3.49 4.71
CA ARG A 153 -5.02 -4.19 3.74
C ARG A 153 -5.27 -5.64 4.13
N ASP A 154 -4.25 -6.35 4.62
CA ASP A 154 -4.41 -7.74 5.04
C ASP A 154 -5.40 -7.85 6.21
N ALA A 155 -5.39 -6.91 7.16
CA ALA A 155 -6.37 -6.85 8.24
C ALA A 155 -7.81 -6.62 7.72
N ILE A 156 -8.01 -5.71 6.74
CA ILE A 156 -9.31 -5.51 6.09
C ILE A 156 -9.78 -6.80 5.42
N MET A 157 -8.90 -7.48 4.70
CA MET A 157 -9.27 -8.71 3.98
C MET A 157 -9.56 -9.87 4.93
N ALA A 158 -8.89 -9.94 6.08
CA ALA A 158 -9.20 -10.91 7.14
C ALA A 158 -10.58 -10.66 7.74
N ALA A 159 -10.94 -9.40 8.02
CA ALA A 159 -12.27 -9.04 8.48
C ALA A 159 -13.36 -9.38 7.44
N TYR A 160 -13.07 -9.19 6.16
CA TYR A 160 -13.96 -9.62 5.08
C TYR A 160 -14.04 -11.16 4.97
N GLY A 161 -12.96 -11.90 5.25
CA GLY A 161 -12.98 -13.36 5.34
C GLY A 161 -13.93 -13.86 6.44
N ALA A 162 -13.95 -13.20 7.60
CA ALA A 162 -14.89 -13.51 8.68
C ALA A 162 -16.36 -13.21 8.28
N LYS A 163 -16.60 -12.16 7.48
CA LYS A 163 -17.95 -11.77 7.05
C LYS A 163 -18.49 -12.63 5.89
N TRP A 164 -17.61 -13.09 5.01
CA TRP A 164 -17.92 -13.91 3.82
C TRP A 164 -16.97 -15.11 3.75
N PRO A 165 -17.12 -16.11 4.68
CA PRO A 165 -16.16 -17.21 4.81
C PRO A 165 -16.11 -18.12 3.57
N GLU A 166 -17.17 -18.16 2.77
CA GLU A 166 -17.27 -18.95 1.55
C GLU A 166 -16.26 -18.57 0.46
N TYR A 167 -15.68 -17.34 0.53
CA TYR A 167 -14.69 -16.88 -0.47
C TYR A 167 -13.24 -17.12 -0.04
N GLY A 168 -12.93 -17.28 1.24
CA GLY A 168 -11.58 -17.52 1.73
C GLY A 168 -10.62 -16.32 1.61
N PHE A 169 -11.14 -15.10 1.82
CA PHE A 169 -10.37 -13.85 1.66
C PHE A 169 -9.15 -13.75 2.58
N GLU A 170 -9.16 -14.40 3.72
CA GLU A 170 -8.05 -14.45 4.67
C GLU A 170 -6.82 -15.19 4.11
N ARG A 171 -7.00 -16.08 3.12
CA ARG A 171 -5.90 -16.86 2.53
C ARG A 171 -5.27 -16.17 1.33
N HIS A 172 -6.09 -15.66 0.43
CA HIS A 172 -5.62 -15.12 -0.85
C HIS A 172 -5.83 -13.61 -1.00
N VAL A 173 -6.29 -12.93 0.05
CA VAL A 173 -6.49 -11.48 0.14
C VAL A 173 -7.15 -10.83 -1.10
N GLY A 174 -8.09 -11.56 -1.70
CA GLY A 174 -8.87 -11.14 -2.87
C GLY A 174 -8.22 -11.36 -4.22
N TYR A 175 -7.01 -11.94 -4.31
CA TYR A 175 -6.40 -12.29 -5.60
C TYR A 175 -7.17 -13.40 -6.31
N GLY A 176 -7.15 -13.40 -7.64
CA GLY A 176 -7.85 -14.36 -8.51
C GLY A 176 -7.23 -15.75 -8.53
N THR A 177 -7.06 -16.37 -7.37
CA THR A 177 -6.63 -17.76 -7.24
C THR A 177 -7.73 -18.70 -7.75
N GLY A 178 -7.36 -19.95 -8.09
CA GLY A 178 -8.34 -20.95 -8.47
C GLY A 178 -9.44 -21.16 -7.42
N GLU A 179 -9.12 -21.04 -6.13
CA GLU A 179 -10.07 -21.11 -5.02
C GLU A 179 -11.07 -19.95 -5.09
N HIS A 180 -10.58 -18.72 -5.20
CA HIS A 180 -11.43 -17.53 -5.27
C HIS A 180 -12.34 -17.53 -6.49
N VAL A 181 -11.81 -17.92 -7.68
CA VAL A 181 -12.61 -18.02 -8.90
C VAL A 181 -13.71 -19.08 -8.75
N ARG A 182 -13.44 -20.25 -8.16
CA ARG A 182 -14.46 -21.27 -7.89
C ARG A 182 -15.55 -20.76 -6.95
N ALA A 183 -15.17 -20.04 -5.89
CA ALA A 183 -16.12 -19.44 -4.96
C ALA A 183 -17.04 -18.43 -5.68
N ILE A 184 -16.46 -17.56 -6.52
CA ILE A 184 -17.27 -16.62 -7.34
C ILE A 184 -18.21 -17.36 -8.29
N MET A 185 -17.77 -18.46 -8.92
CA MET A 185 -18.63 -19.25 -9.80
C MET A 185 -19.81 -19.92 -9.05
N GLN A 186 -19.59 -20.32 -7.80
CA GLN A 186 -20.57 -21.01 -6.97
C GLN A 186 -21.53 -20.04 -6.28
N TYR A 187 -21.04 -18.94 -5.72
CA TYR A 187 -21.82 -18.04 -4.86
C TYR A 187 -22.10 -16.68 -5.49
N GLY A 188 -21.55 -16.41 -6.68
CA GLY A 188 -21.61 -15.08 -7.30
C GLY A 188 -20.59 -14.11 -6.72
N ARG A 189 -20.72 -12.84 -7.08
CA ARG A 189 -19.88 -11.75 -6.55
C ARG A 189 -20.53 -11.14 -5.30
N CYS A 190 -19.83 -11.10 -4.18
CA CYS A 190 -20.25 -10.34 -3.01
C CYS A 190 -19.94 -8.83 -3.16
N PRO A 191 -20.45 -7.94 -2.26
CA PRO A 191 -20.32 -6.49 -2.41
C PRO A 191 -18.91 -5.96 -2.58
N ILE A 192 -17.90 -6.62 -2.01
CA ILE A 192 -16.50 -6.17 -2.11
C ILE A 192 -15.78 -6.61 -3.39
N HIS A 193 -16.43 -7.32 -4.30
CA HIS A 193 -15.83 -7.66 -5.59
C HIS A 193 -15.86 -6.46 -6.54
N ARG A 194 -14.77 -6.28 -7.27
CA ARG A 194 -14.62 -5.24 -8.30
C ARG A 194 -15.31 -5.68 -9.59
N LYS A 195 -16.43 -5.09 -9.92
CA LYS A 195 -17.24 -5.43 -11.10
C LYS A 195 -16.54 -5.10 -12.43
N SER A 196 -15.66 -4.10 -12.40
CA SER A 196 -14.84 -3.71 -13.56
C SER A 196 -13.71 -4.71 -13.87
N PHE A 197 -13.36 -5.60 -12.92
CA PHE A 197 -12.34 -6.64 -13.10
C PHE A 197 -12.98 -7.89 -13.66
N LYS A 198 -12.88 -8.05 -15.00
CA LYS A 198 -13.56 -9.11 -15.73
C LYS A 198 -12.94 -10.48 -15.53
N LEU A 199 -13.79 -11.49 -15.37
CA LEU A 199 -13.43 -12.90 -15.27
C LEU A 199 -13.88 -13.65 -16.51
N ARG A 200 -12.94 -14.08 -17.34
CA ARG A 200 -13.23 -14.87 -18.57
C ARG A 200 -13.98 -16.16 -18.27
N GLN A 201 -13.74 -16.79 -17.12
CA GLN A 201 -14.41 -18.01 -16.64
C GLN A 201 -15.91 -17.81 -16.40
N LEU A 202 -16.37 -16.56 -16.19
CA LEU A 202 -17.78 -16.20 -16.09
C LEU A 202 -18.39 -15.73 -17.44
N GLY A 203 -17.64 -15.82 -18.55
CA GLY A 203 -18.08 -15.32 -19.85
C GLY A 203 -18.08 -13.79 -19.96
N GLU A 204 -17.46 -13.07 -18.99
CA GLU A 204 -17.39 -11.62 -18.97
C GLU A 204 -16.39 -11.11 -20.03
N LYS A 205 -16.82 -10.15 -20.86
CA LYS A 205 -16.02 -9.49 -21.93
C LYS A 205 -15.51 -8.13 -21.49
#